data_faa513e2b101be5f7067d6815c3b5577
#
_entry.id   faa513e2b101be5f7067d6815c3b5577
#
_cell.length_a   1.000
_cell.length_b   1.000
_cell.length_c   1.000
_cell.angle_alpha   90.00
_cell.angle_beta   90.00
_cell.angle_gamma   90.00
#
_symmetry.space_group_name_H-M   'P 1'
#
loop_
_entity.id
_entity.type
_entity.pdbx_description
1 polymer ?
#
loop_
_entity_poly.entity_id
_entity_poly.type
_entity_poly.pdbx_seq_one_letter_code
_entity_poly.pdbx_strand_id
1 'polypeptide(L)'
;MKPILVSACLLGAACKYSGGDNSCPKVAALVKDYHLVPVCPEQLGGLPTPRTPAERQGNRVITKDGQDVTAAYHRGAQEAWKLAKLFGCDTAILKARSP
;
A
#
# COMPACT_ATOMS: atom_id res chain seq x y z
N MET A 1 15.09 2.82 16.78
CA MET A 1 14.83 1.73 15.83
C MET A 1 14.67 2.31 14.43
N LYS A 2 15.18 1.59 13.43
CA LYS A 2 15.09 2.03 12.05
C LYS A 2 13.63 2.01 11.56
N PRO A 3 13.12 3.09 10.96
CA PRO A 3 11.77 3.11 10.41
C PRO A 3 11.71 2.43 9.05
N ILE A 4 10.68 1.60 8.84
CA ILE A 4 10.42 0.91 7.58
C ILE A 4 8.98 1.17 7.17
N LEU A 5 8.77 1.59 5.93
CA LEU A 5 7.44 1.73 5.36
C LEU A 5 6.90 0.35 4.99
N VAL A 6 5.68 0.03 5.39
CA VAL A 6 5.11 -1.31 5.21
C VAL A 6 3.69 -1.21 4.64
N SER A 7 3.35 -2.06 3.69
CA SER A 7 1.96 -2.19 3.27
C SER A 7 1.10 -2.63 4.46
N ALA A 8 0.10 -1.83 4.81
CA ALA A 8 -0.72 -2.03 6.01
C ALA A 8 -1.43 -3.40 6.01
N CYS A 9 -1.85 -3.88 4.83
CA CYS A 9 -2.53 -5.18 4.73
C CYS A 9 -1.63 -6.34 5.15
N LEU A 10 -0.31 -6.22 5.03
CA LEU A 10 0.63 -7.24 5.48
C LEU A 10 0.67 -7.34 7.01
N LEU A 11 0.22 -6.31 7.70
CA LEU A 11 0.15 -6.26 9.17
C LEU A 11 -1.25 -6.63 9.69
N GLY A 12 -2.16 -7.00 8.79
CA GLY A 12 -3.52 -7.41 9.16
C GLY A 12 -4.58 -6.33 8.99
N ALA A 13 -4.23 -5.15 8.49
CA ALA A 13 -5.23 -4.13 8.20
C ALA A 13 -6.14 -4.57 7.05
N ALA A 14 -7.44 -4.43 7.20
CA ALA A 14 -8.43 -4.88 6.22
C ALA A 14 -8.58 -3.85 5.09
N CYS A 15 -7.49 -3.61 4.36
CA CYS A 15 -7.41 -2.53 3.38
C CYS A 15 -7.13 -3.00 1.95
N LYS A 16 -7.05 -4.31 1.68
CA LYS A 16 -6.92 -4.75 0.30
C LYS A 16 -8.24 -4.60 -0.44
N TYR A 17 -8.21 -4.75 -1.78
CA TYR A 17 -9.37 -4.43 -2.62
C TYR A 17 -10.67 -5.17 -2.20
N SER A 18 -10.57 -6.37 -1.66
CA SER A 18 -11.74 -7.17 -1.24
C SER A 18 -12.29 -6.77 0.13
N GLY A 19 -11.63 -5.84 0.84
CA GLY A 19 -11.96 -5.51 2.23
C GLY A 19 -11.33 -6.43 3.25
N GLY A 20 -10.52 -7.40 2.79
CA GLY A 20 -9.76 -8.28 3.69
C GLY A 20 -8.35 -7.77 3.92
N ASP A 21 -7.49 -8.65 4.39
CA ASP A 21 -6.08 -8.35 4.63
C ASP A 21 -5.17 -9.39 3.99
N ASN A 22 -3.88 -9.13 4.02
CA ASN A 22 -2.83 -10.04 3.56
C ASN A 22 -1.86 -10.31 4.69
N SER A 23 -2.38 -10.55 5.89
CA SER A 23 -1.59 -10.72 7.09
C SER A 23 -0.39 -11.64 6.88
N CYS A 24 0.80 -11.15 7.25
CA CYS A 24 2.04 -11.88 7.10
C CYS A 24 2.78 -11.86 8.44
N PRO A 25 2.74 -12.96 9.20
CA PRO A 25 3.36 -12.99 10.53
C PRO A 25 4.86 -12.68 10.52
N LYS A 26 5.57 -13.04 9.45
CA LYS A 26 7.00 -12.72 9.33
C LYS A 26 7.25 -11.21 9.28
N VAL A 27 6.39 -10.49 8.58
CA VAL A 27 6.49 -9.02 8.50
C VAL A 27 6.10 -8.41 9.83
N ALA A 28 5.00 -8.85 10.44
CA ALA A 28 4.55 -8.34 11.73
C ALA A 28 5.60 -8.55 12.84
N ALA A 29 6.36 -9.65 12.77
CA ALA A 29 7.41 -9.92 13.75
C ALA A 29 8.54 -8.88 13.73
N LEU A 30 8.72 -8.15 12.63
CA LEU A 30 9.74 -7.11 12.51
C LEU A 30 9.49 -5.94 13.46
N VAL A 31 8.30 -5.80 14.02
CA VAL A 31 7.99 -4.72 14.98
C VAL A 31 8.90 -4.74 16.21
N LYS A 32 9.50 -5.90 16.52
CA LYS A 32 10.43 -6.05 17.64
C LYS A 32 11.75 -5.32 17.40
N ASP A 33 12.19 -5.21 16.14
CA ASP A 33 13.50 -4.69 15.79
C ASP A 33 13.45 -3.40 14.98
N TYR A 34 12.27 -3.03 14.46
CA TYR A 34 12.09 -1.89 13.56
C TYR A 34 10.83 -1.12 13.92
N HIS A 35 10.83 0.15 13.56
CA HIS A 35 9.63 0.97 13.66
C HIS A 35 8.86 0.84 12.35
N LEU A 36 7.74 0.11 12.37
CA LEU A 36 6.94 -0.13 11.16
C LEU A 36 5.95 1.01 10.95
N VAL A 37 6.01 1.64 9.78
CA VAL A 37 5.10 2.71 9.37
C VAL A 37 4.11 2.13 8.36
N PRO A 38 2.87 1.81 8.77
CA PRO A 38 1.91 1.17 7.87
C PRO A 38 1.27 2.18 6.93
N VAL A 39 1.16 1.81 5.66
CA VAL A 39 0.48 2.61 4.64
C VAL A 39 -0.32 1.71 3.71
N CYS A 40 -1.38 2.25 3.13
CA CYS A 40 -2.07 1.66 2.00
C CYS A 40 -2.13 2.73 0.91
N PRO A 41 -1.22 2.69 -0.10
CA PRO A 41 -1.18 3.71 -1.13
C PRO A 41 -2.51 3.86 -1.89
N GLU A 42 -3.24 2.78 -2.07
CA GLU A 42 -4.53 2.83 -2.76
C GLU A 42 -5.55 3.64 -1.98
N GLN A 43 -5.66 3.42 -0.67
CA GLN A 43 -6.53 4.23 0.19
C GLN A 43 -6.05 5.68 0.28
N LEU A 44 -4.74 5.89 0.35
CA LEU A 44 -4.18 7.25 0.36
C LEU A 44 -4.47 8.01 -0.94
N GLY A 45 -4.63 7.27 -2.04
CA GLY A 45 -5.04 7.85 -3.33
C GLY A 45 -6.53 8.13 -3.44
N GLY A 46 -7.30 7.82 -2.41
CA GLY A 46 -8.74 8.06 -2.37
C GLY A 46 -9.60 6.90 -2.83
N LEU A 47 -9.01 5.72 -3.03
CA LEU A 47 -9.79 4.54 -3.42
C LEU A 47 -10.46 3.91 -2.20
N PRO A 48 -11.74 3.49 -2.34
CA PRO A 48 -12.45 2.89 -1.21
C PRO A 48 -12.00 1.47 -0.93
N THR A 49 -12.40 0.93 0.21
CA THR A 49 -12.25 -0.47 0.58
C THR A 49 -13.63 -0.99 0.99
N PRO A 50 -14.20 -2.04 0.37
CA PRO A 50 -13.66 -2.77 -0.78
C PRO A 50 -13.70 -1.96 -2.07
N ARG A 51 -12.99 -2.43 -3.07
CA ARG A 51 -12.92 -1.79 -4.39
C ARG A 51 -12.69 -2.81 -5.47
N THR A 52 -12.99 -2.44 -6.72
CA THR A 52 -12.73 -3.29 -7.87
C THR A 52 -11.22 -3.46 -8.04
N PRO A 53 -10.72 -4.69 -8.25
CA PRO A 53 -9.29 -4.90 -8.48
C PRO A 53 -8.85 -4.23 -9.78
N ALA A 54 -7.61 -3.76 -9.81
CA ALA A 54 -7.02 -3.08 -10.94
C ALA A 54 -5.68 -3.70 -11.30
N GLU A 55 -5.27 -3.54 -12.54
CA GLU A 55 -3.96 -3.98 -13.01
C GLU A 55 -3.29 -2.90 -13.83
N ARG A 56 -1.98 -2.96 -13.89
CA ARG A 56 -1.19 -2.03 -14.67
C ARG A 56 -1.21 -2.42 -16.14
N GLN A 57 -1.55 -1.45 -17.00
CA GLN A 57 -1.55 -1.61 -18.45
C GLN A 57 -0.70 -0.49 -19.05
N GLY A 58 0.58 -0.77 -19.32
CA GLY A 58 1.51 0.26 -19.77
C GLY A 58 1.70 1.32 -18.70
N ASN A 59 1.39 2.57 -19.03
CA ASN A 59 1.48 3.70 -18.10
C ASN A 59 0.20 3.96 -17.33
N ARG A 60 -0.80 3.08 -17.48
CA ARG A 60 -2.11 3.25 -16.86
C ARG A 60 -2.41 2.13 -15.89
N VAL A 61 -3.29 2.43 -14.93
CA VAL A 61 -3.86 1.44 -14.01
C VAL A 61 -5.36 1.41 -14.28
N ILE A 62 -5.85 0.26 -14.71
CA ILE A 62 -7.23 0.08 -15.16
C ILE A 62 -7.91 -0.96 -14.29
N THR A 63 -9.11 -0.65 -13.79
CA THR A 63 -9.89 -1.61 -13.02
C THR A 63 -10.42 -2.72 -13.91
N LYS A 64 -10.83 -3.82 -13.29
CA LYS A 64 -11.39 -4.97 -14.01
C LYS A 64 -12.62 -4.59 -14.83
N ASP A 65 -13.38 -3.58 -14.40
CA ASP A 65 -14.56 -3.07 -15.12
C ASP A 65 -14.25 -1.90 -16.06
N GLY A 66 -12.98 -1.63 -16.33
CA GLY A 66 -12.55 -0.68 -17.35
C GLY A 66 -12.33 0.76 -16.92
N GLN A 67 -12.41 1.06 -15.62
CA GLN A 67 -12.18 2.41 -15.14
C GLN A 67 -10.68 2.72 -15.03
N ASP A 68 -10.27 3.92 -15.46
CA ASP A 68 -8.90 4.39 -15.31
C ASP A 68 -8.72 5.00 -13.92
N VAL A 69 -7.90 4.37 -13.10
CA VAL A 69 -7.58 4.83 -11.74
C VAL A 69 -6.12 5.25 -11.60
N THR A 70 -5.46 5.55 -12.72
CA THR A 70 -4.04 5.94 -12.74
C THR A 70 -3.78 7.13 -11.82
N ALA A 71 -4.61 8.17 -11.87
CA ALA A 71 -4.41 9.36 -11.04
C ALA A 71 -4.49 9.04 -9.54
N ALA A 72 -5.40 8.14 -9.14
CA ALA A 72 -5.52 7.72 -7.75
C ALA A 72 -4.25 6.97 -7.30
N TYR A 73 -3.70 6.10 -8.14
CA TYR A 73 -2.47 5.39 -7.83
C TYR A 73 -1.28 6.33 -7.73
N HIS A 74 -1.16 7.32 -8.63
CA HIS A 74 -0.11 8.33 -8.55
C HIS A 74 -0.23 9.15 -7.27
N ARG A 75 -1.44 9.56 -6.90
CA ARG A 75 -1.69 10.32 -5.67
C ARG A 75 -1.30 9.49 -4.45
N GLY A 76 -1.70 8.22 -4.42
CA GLY A 76 -1.36 7.32 -3.33
C GLY A 76 0.13 7.12 -3.18
N ALA A 77 0.85 6.97 -4.29
CA ALA A 77 2.31 6.86 -4.28
C ALA A 77 2.96 8.14 -3.74
N GLN A 78 2.47 9.30 -4.14
CA GLN A 78 2.98 10.59 -3.65
C GLN A 78 2.74 10.76 -2.15
N GLU A 79 1.55 10.39 -1.67
CA GLU A 79 1.25 10.47 -0.24
C GLU A 79 2.09 9.50 0.58
N ALA A 80 2.28 8.28 0.09
CA ALA A 80 3.17 7.32 0.75
C ALA A 80 4.61 7.82 0.80
N TRP A 81 5.08 8.47 -0.28
CA TRP A 81 6.40 9.08 -0.34
C TRP A 81 6.58 10.18 0.69
N LYS A 82 5.57 11.05 0.84
CA LYS A 82 5.60 12.10 1.86
C LYS A 82 5.75 11.51 3.26
N LEU A 83 5.01 10.45 3.58
CA LEU A 83 5.08 9.78 4.87
C LEU A 83 6.46 9.13 5.07
N ALA A 84 7.00 8.50 4.04
CA ALA A 84 8.33 7.91 4.11
C ALA A 84 9.39 8.96 4.43
N LYS A 85 9.32 10.13 3.79
CA LYS A 85 10.25 11.22 4.06
C LYS A 85 10.07 11.79 5.48
N LEU A 86 8.82 11.98 5.91
CA LEU A 86 8.50 12.52 7.22
C LEU A 86 9.08 11.65 8.34
N PHE A 87 8.97 10.34 8.20
CA PHE A 87 9.43 9.37 9.20
C PHE A 87 10.86 8.89 8.98
N GLY A 88 11.53 9.38 7.93
CA GLY A 88 12.91 8.99 7.65
C GLY A 88 13.08 7.57 7.16
N CYS A 89 12.06 7.02 6.49
CA CYS A 89 12.13 5.66 5.94
C CYS A 89 12.96 5.64 4.66
N ASP A 90 14.01 4.82 4.63
CA ASP A 90 14.78 4.55 3.41
C ASP A 90 14.54 3.13 2.88
N THR A 91 13.66 2.39 3.52
CA THR A 91 13.34 1.00 3.18
C THR A 91 11.83 0.83 3.21
N ALA A 92 11.31 0.03 2.28
CA ALA A 92 9.88 -0.28 2.21
C ALA A 92 9.67 -1.77 1.98
N ILE A 93 8.66 -2.33 2.65
CA ILE A 93 8.19 -3.69 2.41
C ILE A 93 6.76 -3.56 1.90
N LEU A 94 6.57 -3.83 0.62
CA LEU A 94 5.28 -3.64 -0.05
C LEU A 94 4.69 -4.98 -0.45
N LYS A 95 3.36 -5.02 -0.55
CA LYS A 95 2.67 -6.21 -1.02
C LYS A 95 3.05 -6.50 -2.47
N ALA A 96 3.41 -7.75 -2.75
CA ALA A 96 3.70 -8.20 -4.12
C ALA A 96 2.45 -8.09 -5.00
N ARG A 97 2.64 -7.80 -6.29
CA ARG A 97 1.58 -7.68 -7.30
C ARG A 97 0.60 -6.52 -7.06
N SER A 98 0.98 -5.57 -6.25
CA SER A 98 0.26 -4.30 -6.19
C SER A 98 0.62 -3.49 -7.43
N PRO A 99 -0.36 -2.89 -8.14
CA PRO A 99 -0.09 -2.07 -9.33
C PRO A 99 0.78 -0.86 -9.08
#